data_daadd3c01493c812319c55706649d150
#
_entry.id   daadd3c01493c812319c55706649d150
#
_cell.length_a   1.000
_cell.length_b   1.000
_cell.length_c   1.000
_cell.angle_alpha   90.00
_cell.angle_beta   90.00
_cell.angle_gamma   90.00
#
_symmetry.space_group_name_H-M   'P 1'
#
loop_
_entity.id
_entity.type
_entity.pdbx_description
1 polymer ?
#
loop_
_entity_poly.entity_id
_entity_poly.type
_entity_poly.pdbx_seq_one_letter_code
_entity_poly.pdbx_strand_id
1 'polypeptide(L)'
;MLKAILNSSPVKAALGAVLAGYMSLVKATTRWERRGLDHAQPIWDSGAGVVGCVWHSRILMTIAAWPSHAQGPAILISRSKDGDVVADAARRHHVGVVRGSSLNQRKTSKQKGSVGAFREMARHVETGGCMAVTPDGPRGPRMRAGAGAVKLARTAGVPVFPCAWSTSRAIVFNSWDRFMMPLPFARGVIVYGEPITLEPEADDEAVEAARALLESRLNAATAEADAACGRDRIEPAEPRR
;
A
#
# COMPACT_ATOMS: atom_id res chain seq x y z
N MET A 1 5.60 17.82 -29.24
CA MET A 1 4.25 18.33 -28.92
C MET A 1 3.46 17.36 -28.04
N LEU A 2 3.19 16.12 -28.45
CA LEU A 2 2.36 15.17 -27.67
C LEU A 2 2.83 14.95 -26.22
N LYS A 3 4.16 14.75 -25.99
CA LYS A 3 4.73 14.61 -24.63
C LYS A 3 4.57 15.87 -23.75
N ALA A 4 4.52 17.06 -24.34
CA ALA A 4 4.30 18.30 -23.59
C ALA A 4 2.82 18.42 -23.18
N ILE A 5 1.90 18.09 -24.06
CA ILE A 5 0.46 18.06 -23.80
C ILE A 5 0.13 17.04 -22.69
N LEU A 6 0.64 15.80 -22.79
CA LEU A 6 0.45 14.73 -21.78
C LEU A 6 1.06 15.09 -20.41
N ASN A 7 2.04 15.99 -20.38
CA ASN A 7 2.66 16.46 -19.14
C ASN A 7 2.05 17.76 -18.59
N SER A 8 1.04 18.32 -19.25
CA SER A 8 0.38 19.54 -18.76
C SER A 8 -0.46 19.27 -17.51
N SER A 9 -0.55 20.27 -16.64
CA SER A 9 -1.34 20.17 -15.38
C SER A 9 -2.80 19.77 -15.60
N PRO A 10 -3.53 20.34 -16.61
CA PRO A 10 -4.92 19.94 -16.85
C PRO A 10 -5.07 18.49 -17.28
N VAL A 11 -4.18 17.98 -18.14
CA VAL A 11 -4.23 16.57 -18.59
C VAL A 11 -3.94 15.62 -17.45
N LYS A 12 -2.98 15.92 -16.58
CA LYS A 12 -2.73 15.11 -15.38
C LYS A 12 -3.92 15.10 -14.42
N ALA A 13 -4.57 16.24 -14.22
CA ALA A 13 -5.77 16.33 -13.40
C ALA A 13 -6.94 15.53 -14.00
N ALA A 14 -7.12 15.58 -15.33
CA ALA A 14 -8.11 14.78 -16.03
C ALA A 14 -7.82 13.27 -15.89
N LEU A 15 -6.56 12.85 -16.09
CA LEU A 15 -6.14 11.45 -15.88
C LEU A 15 -6.34 11.00 -14.42
N GLY A 16 -6.03 11.85 -13.46
CA GLY A 16 -6.29 11.58 -12.03
C GLY A 16 -7.79 11.42 -11.74
N ALA A 17 -8.64 12.25 -12.35
CA ALA A 17 -10.08 12.15 -12.23
C ALA A 17 -10.63 10.84 -12.84
N VAL A 18 -10.14 10.46 -14.03
CA VAL A 18 -10.50 9.20 -14.68
C VAL A 18 -10.09 8.00 -13.81
N LEU A 19 -8.86 8.01 -13.28
CA LEU A 19 -8.38 6.95 -12.38
C LEU A 19 -9.24 6.87 -11.12
N ALA A 20 -9.53 8.00 -10.48
CA ALA A 20 -10.39 8.03 -9.29
C ALA A 20 -11.81 7.55 -9.59
N GLY A 21 -12.40 7.96 -10.70
CA GLY A 21 -13.71 7.48 -11.17
C GLY A 21 -13.72 5.98 -11.41
N TYR A 22 -12.67 5.45 -12.03
CA TYR A 22 -12.51 4.00 -12.22
C TYR A 22 -12.42 3.25 -10.88
N MET A 23 -11.61 3.73 -9.93
CA MET A 23 -11.50 3.14 -8.60
C MET A 23 -12.84 3.17 -7.86
N SER A 24 -13.59 4.27 -7.95
CA SER A 24 -14.95 4.39 -7.39
C SER A 24 -15.91 3.39 -8.02
N LEU A 25 -15.90 3.27 -9.34
CA LEU A 25 -16.75 2.31 -10.07
C LEU A 25 -16.45 0.87 -9.63
N VAL A 26 -15.18 0.48 -9.60
CA VAL A 26 -14.78 -0.87 -9.15
C VAL A 26 -15.18 -1.10 -7.69
N LYS A 27 -14.91 -0.13 -6.80
CA LYS A 27 -15.29 -0.22 -5.38
C LYS A 27 -16.79 -0.42 -5.19
N ALA A 28 -17.61 0.34 -5.92
CA ALA A 28 -19.07 0.33 -5.78
C ALA A 28 -19.74 -0.90 -6.43
N THR A 29 -19.16 -1.43 -7.51
CA THR A 29 -19.76 -2.55 -8.28
C THR A 29 -19.21 -3.92 -7.91
N THR A 30 -18.16 -3.99 -7.11
CA THR A 30 -17.60 -5.25 -6.62
C THR A 30 -18.26 -5.64 -5.30
N ARG A 31 -18.71 -6.88 -5.20
CA ARG A 31 -19.23 -7.46 -3.96
C ARG A 31 -18.05 -7.92 -3.10
N TRP A 32 -17.73 -7.13 -2.08
CA TRP A 32 -16.58 -7.37 -1.22
C TRP A 32 -16.93 -8.25 -0.03
N GLU A 33 -16.25 -9.38 0.09
CA GLU A 33 -16.14 -10.20 1.31
C GLU A 33 -14.92 -9.72 2.10
N ARG A 34 -15.02 -9.67 3.43
CA ARG A 34 -13.93 -9.28 4.31
C ARG A 34 -13.61 -10.41 5.27
N ARG A 35 -12.34 -10.79 5.37
CA ARG A 35 -11.82 -11.84 6.25
C ARG A 35 -10.79 -11.26 7.19
N GLY A 36 -10.65 -11.82 8.39
CA GLY A 36 -9.75 -11.32 9.42
C GLY A 36 -10.21 -9.99 10.04
N LEU A 37 -11.53 -9.78 10.14
CA LEU A 37 -12.09 -8.58 10.78
C LEU A 37 -11.77 -8.52 12.28
N ASP A 38 -11.55 -9.65 12.92
CA ASP A 38 -11.05 -9.80 14.29
C ASP A 38 -9.66 -9.16 14.47
N HIS A 39 -8.84 -9.14 13.44
CA HIS A 39 -7.57 -8.42 13.43
C HIS A 39 -7.72 -6.92 13.14
N ALA A 40 -8.68 -6.54 12.30
CA ALA A 40 -8.83 -5.18 11.80
C ALA A 40 -9.65 -4.29 12.74
N GLN A 41 -10.74 -4.82 13.30
CA GLN A 41 -11.68 -4.05 14.11
C GLN A 41 -11.02 -3.41 15.33
N PRO A 42 -10.19 -4.13 16.13
CA PRO A 42 -9.50 -3.51 17.26
C PRO A 42 -8.59 -2.35 16.86
N ILE A 43 -7.95 -2.42 15.68
CA ILE A 43 -7.10 -1.34 15.16
C ILE A 43 -7.96 -0.11 14.84
N TRP A 44 -9.08 -0.29 14.14
CA TRP A 44 -9.96 0.81 13.77
C TRP A 44 -10.60 1.46 15.00
N ASP A 45 -11.05 0.67 15.96
CA ASP A 45 -11.72 1.14 17.17
C ASP A 45 -10.77 1.86 18.13
N SER A 46 -9.48 1.51 18.10
CA SER A 46 -8.48 2.16 18.96
C SER A 46 -8.26 3.63 18.63
N GLY A 47 -8.50 4.04 17.37
CA GLY A 47 -8.13 5.37 16.87
C GLY A 47 -6.62 5.66 16.86
N ALA A 48 -5.79 4.70 17.32
CA ALA A 48 -4.34 4.83 17.29
C ALA A 48 -3.79 4.71 15.86
N GLY A 49 -2.60 5.26 15.62
CA GLY A 49 -1.98 5.18 14.32
C GLY A 49 -1.59 3.76 13.91
N VAL A 50 -1.44 3.54 12.62
CA VAL A 50 -1.10 2.23 12.07
C VAL A 50 -0.32 2.35 10.76
N VAL A 51 0.62 1.42 10.51
CA VAL A 51 1.28 1.27 9.20
C VAL A 51 0.59 0.12 8.45
N GLY A 52 -0.34 0.47 7.54
CA GLY A 52 -1.00 -0.50 6.68
C GLY A 52 -0.09 -0.94 5.53
N CYS A 53 0.08 -2.25 5.33
CA CYS A 53 0.94 -2.79 4.29
C CYS A 53 0.15 -3.58 3.26
N VAL A 54 0.47 -3.35 1.98
CA VAL A 54 -0.07 -4.05 0.82
C VAL A 54 1.01 -4.19 -0.24
N TRP A 55 1.01 -5.26 -1.03
CA TRP A 55 1.96 -5.35 -2.14
C TRP A 55 1.73 -4.28 -3.21
N HIS A 56 2.80 -3.82 -3.85
CA HIS A 56 2.71 -2.78 -4.90
C HIS A 56 1.74 -3.17 -6.01
N SER A 57 1.70 -4.44 -6.38
CA SER A 57 0.76 -4.98 -7.37
C SER A 57 -0.72 -4.83 -6.98
N ARG A 58 -1.02 -4.59 -5.71
CA ARG A 58 -2.38 -4.52 -5.14
C ARG A 58 -2.73 -3.14 -4.59
N ILE A 59 -1.94 -2.10 -4.92
CA ILE A 59 -2.15 -0.76 -4.34
C ILE A 59 -3.47 -0.12 -4.75
N LEU A 60 -3.99 -0.45 -5.94
CA LEU A 60 -5.11 0.27 -6.56
C LEU A 60 -6.39 0.26 -5.71
N MET A 61 -6.73 -0.88 -5.11
CA MET A 61 -7.99 -1.01 -4.35
C MET A 61 -7.81 -0.99 -2.84
N THR A 62 -6.72 -0.44 -2.34
CA THR A 62 -6.55 -0.17 -0.90
C THR A 62 -7.68 0.70 -0.34
N ILE A 63 -8.28 1.57 -1.18
CA ILE A 63 -9.46 2.36 -0.83
C ILE A 63 -10.72 1.53 -0.52
N ALA A 64 -10.79 0.29 -1.00
CA ALA A 64 -11.90 -0.62 -0.67
C ALA A 64 -11.64 -1.35 0.67
N ALA A 65 -10.37 -1.54 1.01
CA ALA A 65 -9.94 -2.23 2.22
C ALA A 65 -10.01 -1.34 3.48
N TRP A 66 -9.95 -0.01 3.33
CA TRP A 66 -9.94 0.91 4.47
C TRP A 66 -11.30 1.60 4.65
N PRO A 67 -11.98 1.41 5.79
CA PRO A 67 -13.29 2.02 6.03
C PRO A 67 -13.16 3.53 6.34
N SER A 68 -14.19 4.30 6.00
CA SER A 68 -14.19 5.76 6.13
C SER A 68 -14.23 6.26 7.58
N HIS A 69 -14.64 5.40 8.51
CA HIS A 69 -14.70 5.73 9.95
C HIS A 69 -13.39 5.43 10.70
N ALA A 70 -12.46 4.71 10.06
CA ALA A 70 -11.15 4.42 10.64
C ALA A 70 -10.19 5.61 10.48
N GLN A 71 -8.96 5.41 10.92
CA GLN A 71 -7.87 6.40 10.86
C GLN A 71 -7.72 6.99 9.46
N GLY A 72 -7.45 8.30 9.37
CA GLY A 72 -7.24 8.98 8.09
C GLY A 72 -6.09 8.34 7.29
N PRO A 73 -6.35 7.81 6.08
CA PRO A 73 -5.32 7.14 5.30
C PRO A 73 -4.41 8.15 4.59
N ALA A 74 -3.13 7.84 4.52
CA ALA A 74 -2.16 8.53 3.67
C ALA A 74 -1.26 7.52 2.95
N ILE A 75 -0.64 7.94 1.85
CA ILE A 75 0.23 7.08 1.04
C ILE A 75 1.50 7.83 0.61
N LEU A 76 2.62 7.12 0.56
CA LEU A 76 3.87 7.64 0.01
C LEU A 76 3.87 7.53 -1.51
N ILE A 77 3.96 8.64 -2.21
CA ILE A 77 3.99 8.69 -3.67
C ILE A 77 5.27 9.39 -4.16
N SER A 78 5.91 8.81 -5.16
CA SER A 78 7.12 9.39 -5.75
C SER A 78 6.86 10.78 -6.36
N ARG A 79 7.92 11.63 -6.40
CA ARG A 79 7.88 12.95 -7.06
C ARG A 79 8.01 12.86 -8.59
N SER A 80 7.66 11.72 -9.18
CA SER A 80 7.65 11.55 -10.64
C SER A 80 6.40 12.14 -11.27
N LYS A 81 6.42 12.32 -12.60
CA LYS A 81 5.27 12.80 -13.36
C LYS A 81 4.07 11.85 -13.29
N ASP A 82 4.32 10.55 -13.29
CA ASP A 82 3.28 9.53 -13.13
C ASP A 82 2.71 9.55 -11.72
N GLY A 83 3.57 9.82 -10.71
CA GLY A 83 3.16 10.02 -9.33
C GLY A 83 2.19 11.21 -9.15
N ASP A 84 2.19 12.20 -10.03
CA ASP A 84 1.25 13.33 -9.94
C ASP A 84 -0.19 12.89 -10.23
N VAL A 85 -0.39 12.00 -11.20
CA VAL A 85 -1.71 11.43 -11.55
C VAL A 85 -2.25 10.58 -10.40
N VAL A 86 -1.39 9.72 -9.84
CA VAL A 86 -1.77 8.88 -8.69
C VAL A 86 -2.06 9.73 -7.45
N ALA A 87 -1.30 10.79 -7.21
CA ALA A 87 -1.53 11.71 -6.10
C ALA A 87 -2.86 12.48 -6.24
N ASP A 88 -3.23 12.88 -7.45
CA ASP A 88 -4.53 13.52 -7.69
C ASP A 88 -5.69 12.54 -7.44
N ALA A 89 -5.58 11.31 -7.95
CA ALA A 89 -6.57 10.26 -7.69
C ALA A 89 -6.71 9.93 -6.19
N ALA A 90 -5.60 9.84 -5.45
CA ALA A 90 -5.60 9.60 -4.01
C ALA A 90 -6.34 10.70 -3.24
N ARG A 91 -6.04 11.98 -3.54
CA ARG A 91 -6.72 13.12 -2.90
C ARG A 91 -8.22 13.15 -3.16
N ARG A 92 -8.67 12.75 -4.35
CA ARG A 92 -10.10 12.64 -4.68
C ARG A 92 -10.83 11.56 -3.86
N HIS A 93 -10.06 10.60 -3.33
CA HIS A 93 -10.56 9.60 -2.37
C HIS A 93 -10.28 9.96 -0.91
N HIS A 94 -9.95 11.22 -0.62
CA HIS A 94 -9.61 11.71 0.73
C HIS A 94 -8.40 10.98 1.35
N VAL A 95 -7.49 10.46 0.51
CA VAL A 95 -6.23 9.87 0.96
C VAL A 95 -5.15 10.94 0.96
N GLY A 96 -4.52 11.15 2.11
CA GLY A 96 -3.36 12.01 2.28
C GLY A 96 -2.19 11.55 1.42
N VAL A 97 -1.33 12.48 0.99
CA VAL A 97 -0.21 12.16 0.10
C VAL A 97 1.08 12.72 0.66
N VAL A 98 1.97 11.85 1.07
CA VAL A 98 3.36 12.18 1.39
C VAL A 98 4.20 12.07 0.11
N ARG A 99 4.94 13.11 -0.25
CA ARG A 99 5.75 13.13 -1.48
C ARG A 99 7.21 12.86 -1.19
N GLY A 100 7.69 11.68 -1.60
CA GLY A 100 9.08 11.27 -1.35
C GLY A 100 9.58 10.18 -2.29
N SER A 101 10.85 9.83 -2.17
CA SER A 101 11.41 8.61 -2.76
C SER A 101 11.35 7.47 -1.74
N SER A 102 11.20 6.21 -2.23
CA SER A 102 11.21 5.03 -1.35
C SER A 102 12.43 5.01 -0.43
N LEU A 103 12.24 4.48 0.78
CA LEU A 103 13.20 4.39 1.87
C LEU A 103 14.44 3.49 1.58
N ASN A 104 14.59 2.96 0.37
CA ASN A 104 15.73 2.14 -0.04
C ASN A 104 16.98 3.01 -0.26
N GLN A 105 17.81 3.05 0.75
CA GLN A 105 19.05 3.81 0.87
C GLN A 105 20.19 3.23 0.01
N ARG A 106 20.38 3.73 -1.22
CA ARG A 106 21.63 3.46 -1.96
C ARG A 106 22.24 4.66 -2.73
N LYS A 107 21.75 5.91 -2.54
CA LYS A 107 22.43 7.07 -3.14
C LYS A 107 22.40 8.30 -2.21
N THR A 108 23.56 8.75 -1.83
CA THR A 108 23.88 9.82 -0.85
C THR A 108 23.22 11.19 -1.17
N SER A 109 22.96 11.52 -2.43
CA SER A 109 22.38 12.81 -2.82
C SER A 109 20.86 12.91 -2.67
N LYS A 110 20.15 11.77 -2.45
CA LYS A 110 18.70 11.72 -2.22
C LYS A 110 18.30 11.60 -0.74
N GLN A 111 19.25 11.58 0.17
CA GLN A 111 19.01 11.38 1.60
C GLN A 111 18.12 12.47 2.23
N LYS A 112 18.32 13.74 1.89
CA LYS A 112 17.53 14.84 2.49
C LYS A 112 16.03 14.72 2.19
N GLY A 113 15.63 14.29 0.98
CA GLY A 113 14.23 14.12 0.60
C GLY A 113 13.57 12.87 1.20
N SER A 114 14.34 11.80 1.45
CA SER A 114 13.82 10.56 2.06
C SER A 114 13.66 10.71 3.58
N VAL A 115 14.56 11.42 4.26
CA VAL A 115 14.45 11.71 5.71
C VAL A 115 13.23 12.60 5.99
N GLY A 116 12.99 13.63 5.16
CA GLY A 116 11.82 14.48 5.31
C GLY A 116 10.51 13.72 5.15
N ALA A 117 10.41 12.87 4.11
CA ALA A 117 9.25 12.03 3.89
C ALA A 117 9.03 11.01 5.03
N PHE A 118 10.10 10.43 5.56
CA PHE A 118 10.01 9.50 6.69
C PHE A 118 9.46 10.20 7.94
N ARG A 119 9.96 11.40 8.27
CA ARG A 119 9.45 12.19 9.41
C ARG A 119 7.99 12.59 9.23
N GLU A 120 7.59 12.94 8.01
CA GLU A 120 6.20 13.27 7.69
C GLU A 120 5.28 12.05 7.86
N MET A 121 5.71 10.88 7.40
CA MET A 121 5.00 9.61 7.60
C MET A 121 4.90 9.26 9.09
N ALA A 122 6.00 9.35 9.85
CA ALA A 122 6.02 9.07 11.29
C ALA A 122 5.04 9.98 12.03
N ARG A 123 5.10 11.30 11.78
CA ARG A 123 4.17 12.25 12.39
C ARG A 123 2.71 11.93 12.06
N HIS A 124 2.40 11.55 10.81
CA HIS A 124 1.02 11.20 10.44
C HIS A 124 0.50 10.01 11.26
N VAL A 125 1.33 9.00 11.46
CA VAL A 125 0.96 7.80 12.26
C VAL A 125 0.90 8.13 13.76
N GLU A 126 1.88 8.88 14.30
CA GLU A 126 1.91 9.33 15.69
C GLU A 126 0.66 10.14 16.08
N THR A 127 0.06 10.84 15.13
CA THR A 127 -1.19 11.59 15.33
C THR A 127 -2.46 10.78 15.06
N GLY A 128 -2.38 9.45 15.02
CA GLY A 128 -3.53 8.57 14.85
C GLY A 128 -3.92 8.31 13.38
N GLY A 129 -3.03 8.58 12.42
CA GLY A 129 -3.29 8.31 11.00
C GLY A 129 -2.93 6.88 10.57
N CYS A 130 -3.43 6.46 9.41
CA CYS A 130 -3.00 5.23 8.74
C CYS A 130 -2.02 5.55 7.61
N MET A 131 -0.79 5.03 7.65
CA MET A 131 0.16 5.16 6.56
C MET A 131 0.17 3.89 5.70
N ALA A 132 -0.39 3.98 4.49
CA ALA A 132 -0.34 2.88 3.55
C ALA A 132 1.04 2.78 2.88
N VAL A 133 1.70 1.63 3.02
CA VAL A 133 3.04 1.37 2.51
C VAL A 133 3.04 0.13 1.62
N THR A 134 3.79 0.19 0.51
CA THR A 134 4.10 -0.99 -0.31
C THR A 134 5.52 -1.45 0.03
N PRO A 135 5.68 -2.52 0.84
CA PRO A 135 6.99 -2.88 1.37
C PRO A 135 7.96 -3.40 0.32
N ASP A 136 7.48 -3.91 -0.82
CA ASP A 136 8.31 -4.25 -1.98
C ASP A 136 8.75 -3.03 -2.80
N GLY A 137 8.17 -1.86 -2.54
CA GLY A 137 8.53 -0.60 -3.18
C GLY A 137 8.31 -0.58 -4.70
N PRO A 138 8.61 0.54 -5.37
CA PRO A 138 8.30 0.73 -6.79
C PRO A 138 9.28 0.01 -7.74
N ARG A 139 10.27 -0.71 -7.21
CA ARG A 139 11.31 -1.40 -8.01
C ARG A 139 11.47 -2.87 -7.63
N GLY A 140 10.69 -3.35 -6.70
CA GLY A 140 10.75 -4.71 -6.21
C GLY A 140 12.05 -5.11 -5.50
N PRO A 141 12.30 -6.38 -5.40
CA PRO A 141 11.64 -7.51 -6.09
C PRO A 141 10.21 -7.74 -5.61
N ARG A 142 9.36 -8.23 -6.52
CA ARG A 142 7.93 -8.47 -6.25
C ARG A 142 7.73 -9.34 -5.02
N MET A 143 6.83 -8.89 -4.13
CA MET A 143 6.41 -9.63 -2.95
C MET A 143 7.58 -10.00 -2.02
N ARG A 144 8.59 -9.11 -1.94
CA ARG A 144 9.72 -9.17 -1.00
C ARG A 144 9.73 -7.88 -0.20
N ALA A 145 9.54 -8.00 1.09
CA ALA A 145 9.42 -6.85 1.96
C ALA A 145 10.79 -6.24 2.29
N GLY A 146 10.91 -4.92 2.12
CA GLY A 146 11.99 -4.16 2.75
C GLY A 146 11.62 -3.74 4.17
N ALA A 147 12.62 -3.43 4.99
CA ALA A 147 12.43 -3.06 6.40
C ALA A 147 11.76 -1.69 6.64
N GLY A 148 11.46 -0.93 5.57
CA GLY A 148 10.99 0.45 5.70
C GLY A 148 9.69 0.61 6.49
N ALA A 149 8.70 -0.26 6.24
CA ALA A 149 7.42 -0.24 6.95
C ALA A 149 7.59 -0.58 8.44
N VAL A 150 8.38 -1.61 8.73
CA VAL A 150 8.67 -2.06 10.09
C VAL A 150 9.44 -0.99 10.88
N LYS A 151 10.44 -0.37 10.26
CA LYS A 151 11.19 0.75 10.88
C LYS A 151 10.31 1.97 11.15
N LEU A 152 9.37 2.27 10.25
CA LEU A 152 8.40 3.34 10.46
C LEU A 152 7.50 3.04 11.66
N ALA A 153 6.95 1.83 11.72
CA ALA A 153 6.08 1.39 12.79
C ALA A 153 6.79 1.39 14.16
N ARG A 154 8.02 0.84 14.23
CA ARG A 154 8.86 0.88 15.41
C ARG A 154 9.10 2.31 15.90
N THR A 155 9.50 3.22 14.97
CA THR A 155 9.80 4.61 15.32
C THR A 155 8.57 5.35 15.86
N ALA A 156 7.38 5.05 15.34
CA ALA A 156 6.13 5.68 15.76
C ALA A 156 5.41 4.92 16.90
N GLY A 157 5.93 3.78 17.35
CA GLY A 157 5.29 2.98 18.41
C GLY A 157 3.92 2.41 18.03
N VAL A 158 3.71 2.06 16.74
CA VAL A 158 2.43 1.59 16.22
C VAL A 158 2.56 0.23 15.53
N PRO A 159 1.46 -0.53 15.35
CA PRO A 159 1.53 -1.82 14.66
C PRO A 159 1.74 -1.67 13.15
N VAL A 160 2.38 -2.68 12.56
CA VAL A 160 2.34 -2.96 11.12
C VAL A 160 1.15 -3.88 10.83
N PHE A 161 0.33 -3.51 9.87
CA PHE A 161 -0.91 -4.21 9.57
C PHE A 161 -0.93 -4.72 8.12
N PRO A 162 -0.72 -6.03 7.89
CA PRO A 162 -0.76 -6.61 6.55
C PRO A 162 -2.20 -6.68 6.04
N CYS A 163 -2.40 -6.27 4.78
CA CYS A 163 -3.69 -6.35 4.10
C CYS A 163 -3.50 -6.78 2.65
N ALA A 164 -4.39 -7.61 2.15
CA ALA A 164 -4.42 -8.00 0.75
C ALA A 164 -5.84 -7.97 0.20
N TRP A 165 -5.97 -7.89 -1.11
CA TRP A 165 -7.25 -8.02 -1.80
C TRP A 165 -7.07 -8.74 -3.13
N SER A 166 -8.14 -9.36 -3.61
CA SER A 166 -8.25 -9.89 -4.96
C SER A 166 -9.66 -9.75 -5.50
N THR A 167 -9.85 -9.95 -6.80
CA THR A 167 -11.16 -9.97 -7.45
C THR A 167 -11.25 -11.09 -8.46
N SER A 168 -12.45 -11.67 -8.64
CA SER A 168 -12.71 -12.76 -9.58
C SER A 168 -12.48 -12.36 -11.04
N ARG A 169 -12.51 -11.05 -11.34
CA ARG A 169 -12.28 -10.49 -12.68
C ARG A 169 -11.23 -9.41 -12.61
N ALA A 170 -10.07 -9.65 -13.19
CA ALA A 170 -8.97 -8.69 -13.26
C ALA A 170 -8.06 -8.97 -14.45
N ILE A 171 -7.37 -7.93 -14.91
CA ILE A 171 -6.24 -8.02 -15.83
C ILE A 171 -4.97 -8.00 -14.99
N VAL A 172 -4.10 -9.00 -15.16
CA VAL A 172 -2.77 -9.04 -14.55
C VAL A 172 -1.75 -8.68 -15.61
N PHE A 173 -1.07 -7.56 -15.44
CA PHE A 173 -0.07 -7.09 -16.39
C PHE A 173 1.22 -7.90 -16.29
N ASN A 174 1.93 -8.01 -17.40
CA ASN A 174 3.27 -8.62 -17.44
C ASN A 174 4.34 -7.58 -17.04
N SER A 175 4.13 -6.91 -15.88
CA SER A 175 5.05 -5.98 -15.25
C SER A 175 5.92 -6.69 -14.20
N TRP A 176 6.96 -6.02 -13.69
CA TRP A 176 7.85 -6.56 -12.66
C TRP A 176 7.07 -7.01 -11.41
N ASP A 177 6.00 -6.29 -11.05
CA ASP A 177 5.16 -6.54 -9.87
C ASP A 177 3.94 -7.42 -10.18
N ARG A 178 3.66 -7.73 -11.47
CA ARG A 178 2.43 -8.41 -11.89
C ARG A 178 1.19 -7.61 -11.44
N PHE A 179 1.19 -6.30 -11.72
CA PHE A 179 0.14 -5.38 -11.30
C PHE A 179 -1.26 -5.89 -11.67
N MET A 180 -2.16 -5.89 -10.70
CA MET A 180 -3.54 -6.32 -10.88
C MET A 180 -4.47 -5.12 -11.06
N MET A 181 -5.15 -5.08 -12.21
CA MET A 181 -6.21 -4.12 -12.52
C MET A 181 -7.57 -4.84 -12.44
N PRO A 182 -8.34 -4.64 -11.36
CA PRO A 182 -9.62 -5.29 -11.16
C PRO A 182 -10.66 -4.78 -12.14
N LEU A 183 -11.56 -5.62 -12.63
CA LEU A 183 -12.68 -5.21 -13.49
C LEU A 183 -13.94 -4.96 -12.65
N PRO A 184 -14.80 -4.03 -13.06
CA PRO A 184 -16.08 -3.79 -12.39
C PRO A 184 -17.00 -5.02 -12.42
N PHE A 185 -18.02 -5.03 -11.55
CA PHE A 185 -19.04 -6.10 -11.44
C PHE A 185 -18.44 -7.47 -11.12
N ALA A 186 -17.46 -7.50 -10.24
CA ALA A 186 -16.78 -8.70 -9.79
C ALA A 186 -17.22 -9.13 -8.37
N ARG A 187 -16.76 -10.31 -7.93
CA ARG A 187 -16.66 -10.66 -6.52
C ARG A 187 -15.24 -10.28 -6.09
N GLY A 188 -15.10 -9.71 -4.90
CA GLY A 188 -13.82 -9.34 -4.34
C GLY A 188 -13.67 -9.88 -2.92
N VAL A 189 -12.45 -10.20 -2.53
CA VAL A 189 -12.09 -10.61 -1.17
C VAL A 189 -10.99 -9.70 -0.67
N ILE A 190 -11.18 -9.19 0.55
CA ILE A 190 -10.17 -8.46 1.31
C ILE A 190 -9.78 -9.32 2.50
N VAL A 191 -8.49 -9.53 2.70
CA VAL A 191 -7.94 -10.30 3.83
C VAL A 191 -7.10 -9.37 4.69
N TYR A 192 -7.46 -9.27 5.96
CA TYR A 192 -6.70 -8.57 6.98
C TYR A 192 -5.87 -9.58 7.77
N GLY A 193 -4.56 -9.49 7.64
CA GLY A 193 -3.65 -10.36 8.38
C GLY A 193 -3.47 -9.88 9.81
N GLU A 194 -2.93 -10.74 10.64
CA GLU A 194 -2.62 -10.42 12.03
C GLU A 194 -1.59 -9.27 12.12
N PRO A 195 -1.81 -8.23 12.96
CA PRO A 195 -0.87 -7.14 13.12
C PRO A 195 0.45 -7.57 13.77
N ILE A 196 1.50 -6.81 13.51
CA ILE A 196 2.84 -7.02 14.07
C ILE A 196 3.21 -5.79 14.87
N THR A 197 3.47 -5.96 16.15
CA THR A 197 3.98 -4.91 17.03
C THR A 197 5.45 -5.11 17.31
N LEU A 198 6.20 -4.00 17.44
CA LEU A 198 7.58 -4.01 17.90
C LEU A 198 7.73 -3.02 19.04
N GLU A 199 8.56 -3.41 20.00
CA GLU A 199 8.99 -2.47 21.03
C GLU A 199 9.85 -1.35 20.41
N PRO A 200 9.79 -0.12 20.91
CA PRO A 200 10.60 1.00 20.40
C PRO A 200 12.10 0.72 20.42
N GLU A 201 12.56 -0.03 21.42
CA GLU A 201 13.97 -0.42 21.67
C GLU A 201 14.37 -1.69 20.89
N ALA A 202 13.47 -2.26 20.07
CA ALA A 202 13.77 -3.47 19.29
C ALA A 202 15.04 -3.27 18.45
N ASP A 203 15.95 -4.23 18.53
CA ASP A 203 17.22 -4.23 17.80
C ASP A 203 17.05 -4.56 16.30
N ASP A 204 18.15 -4.58 15.58
CA ASP A 204 18.11 -4.86 14.13
C ASP A 204 17.71 -6.32 13.83
N GLU A 205 17.95 -7.26 14.72
CA GLU A 205 17.52 -8.66 14.59
C GLU A 205 16.00 -8.77 14.72
N ALA A 206 15.41 -8.13 15.72
CA ALA A 206 13.97 -8.06 15.90
C ALA A 206 13.27 -7.35 14.72
N VAL A 207 13.89 -6.28 14.18
CA VAL A 207 13.39 -5.61 12.97
C VAL A 207 13.41 -6.54 11.75
N GLU A 208 14.46 -7.33 11.58
CA GLU A 208 14.56 -8.29 10.47
C GLU A 208 13.56 -9.44 10.63
N ALA A 209 13.39 -9.96 11.85
CA ALA A 209 12.36 -10.96 12.15
C ALA A 209 10.94 -10.45 11.84
N ALA A 210 10.62 -9.23 12.26
CA ALA A 210 9.34 -8.60 11.95
C ALA A 210 9.16 -8.32 10.45
N ARG A 211 10.22 -7.94 9.71
CA ARG A 211 10.19 -7.81 8.25
C ARG A 211 9.87 -9.16 7.58
N ALA A 212 10.52 -10.23 8.01
CA ALA A 212 10.27 -11.57 7.47
C ALA A 212 8.84 -12.06 7.79
N LEU A 213 8.35 -11.79 9.00
CA LEU A 213 6.99 -12.09 9.39
C LEU A 213 5.96 -11.30 8.57
N LEU A 214 6.20 -10.00 8.33
CA LEU A 214 5.37 -9.17 7.47
C LEU A 214 5.29 -9.73 6.04
N GLU A 215 6.44 -10.11 5.47
CA GLU A 215 6.50 -10.73 4.15
C GLU A 215 5.67 -12.02 4.10
N SER A 216 5.82 -12.88 5.10
CA SER A 216 5.08 -14.14 5.21
C SER A 216 3.57 -13.90 5.31
N ARG A 217 3.13 -13.00 6.20
CA ARG A 217 1.70 -12.67 6.40
C ARG A 217 1.08 -12.03 5.16
N LEU A 218 1.79 -11.10 4.50
CA LEU A 218 1.31 -10.50 3.25
C LEU A 218 1.18 -11.51 2.11
N ASN A 219 2.14 -12.44 2.00
CA ASN A 219 2.10 -13.50 1.00
C ASN A 219 0.94 -14.47 1.27
N ALA A 220 0.73 -14.85 2.53
CA ALA A 220 -0.39 -15.69 2.94
C ALA A 220 -1.75 -15.04 2.67
N ALA A 221 -1.93 -13.78 3.09
CA ALA A 221 -3.16 -13.03 2.84
C ALA A 221 -3.43 -12.83 1.34
N THR A 222 -2.39 -12.61 0.54
CA THR A 222 -2.53 -12.46 -0.92
C THR A 222 -2.94 -13.79 -1.56
N ALA A 223 -2.31 -14.89 -1.18
CA ALA A 223 -2.65 -16.22 -1.68
C ALA A 223 -4.09 -16.62 -1.31
N GLU A 224 -4.52 -16.32 -0.07
CA GLU A 224 -5.89 -16.55 0.37
C GLU A 224 -6.90 -15.73 -0.44
N ALA A 225 -6.65 -14.43 -0.64
CA ALA A 225 -7.52 -13.58 -1.42
C ALA A 225 -7.63 -14.06 -2.88
N ASP A 226 -6.50 -14.46 -3.49
CA ASP A 226 -6.46 -14.97 -4.86
C ASP A 226 -7.23 -16.29 -4.99
N ALA A 227 -6.98 -17.25 -4.11
CA ALA A 227 -7.69 -18.53 -4.08
C ALA A 227 -9.20 -18.36 -3.91
N ALA A 228 -9.64 -17.49 -2.98
CA ALA A 228 -11.05 -17.20 -2.75
C ALA A 228 -11.73 -16.53 -3.95
N CYS A 229 -10.97 -15.85 -4.80
CA CYS A 229 -11.45 -15.28 -6.06
C CYS A 229 -11.31 -16.22 -7.27
N GLY A 230 -10.84 -17.47 -7.07
CA GLY A 230 -10.61 -18.45 -8.14
C GLY A 230 -9.45 -18.07 -9.05
N ARG A 231 -8.40 -17.45 -8.50
CA ARG A 231 -7.23 -17.00 -9.26
C ARG A 231 -6.00 -17.83 -8.90
N ASP A 232 -5.14 -18.01 -9.88
CA ASP A 232 -3.85 -18.63 -9.65
C ASP A 232 -2.98 -17.75 -8.75
N ARG A 233 -2.20 -18.39 -7.90
CA ARG A 233 -1.23 -17.74 -7.05
C ARG A 233 -0.15 -17.06 -7.87
N ILE A 234 0.17 -15.82 -7.54
CA ILE A 234 1.35 -15.12 -8.06
C ILE A 234 2.51 -15.37 -7.10
N GLU A 235 3.56 -16.02 -7.60
CA GLU A 235 4.71 -16.34 -6.76
C GLU A 235 5.59 -15.09 -6.51
N PRO A 236 6.17 -14.96 -5.31
CA PRO A 236 7.20 -13.97 -5.04
C PRO A 236 8.39 -14.11 -5.99
N ALA A 237 9.02 -13.00 -6.34
CA ALA A 237 10.26 -13.04 -7.12
C ALA A 237 11.41 -13.60 -6.28
N GLU A 238 12.48 -14.03 -6.95
CA GLU A 238 13.72 -14.40 -6.26
C GLU A 238 14.25 -13.24 -5.41
N PRO A 239 14.80 -13.52 -4.22
CA PRO A 239 15.48 -12.49 -3.42
C PRO A 239 16.61 -11.84 -4.24
N ARG A 240 16.83 -10.53 -4.04
CA ARG A 240 18.04 -9.91 -4.60
C ARG A 240 19.26 -10.45 -3.88
N ARG A 241 20.20 -10.98 -4.68
CA ARG A 241 21.53 -11.32 -4.21
C ARG A 241 22.33 -10.08 -3.78
#